data_9cbd1cea7fb78f8e354290008314f63c
#
_entry.id   9cbd1cea7fb78f8e354290008314f63c
#
_cell.length_a   1.000
_cell.length_b   1.000
_cell.length_c   1.000
_cell.angle_alpha   90.00
_cell.angle_beta   90.00
_cell.angle_gamma   90.00
#
_symmetry.space_group_name_H-M   'P 1'
#
loop_
_entity.id
_entity.type
_entity.pdbx_description
1 polymer ?
#
loop_
_entity_poly.entity_id
_entity_poly.type
_entity_poly.pdbx_seq_one_letter_code
_entity_poly.pdbx_strand_id
1 'polypeptide(L)'
;IERHSESERDSQVSIESSWKVKNEFSINRYEASTPKNTIDQMKEFDIDWNYPWQGKVHDFASGLIKSAYQTANPKARIDCAMSHFRLWTDCYDIGQDFLILEHDAYFTTGLKQSKIDAILASRFDVIGINNPLGATRKSQQYYDQMQSSKNEVLDVPIIDAFNIPQGLAGNSAYILKPEGAERLLRLV
;
A
#
# COMPACT_ATOMS: atom_id res chain seq x y z
N ILE A 1 8.49 15.10 18.38
CA ILE A 1 9.37 14.12 19.07
C ILE A 1 8.57 12.87 19.47
N GLU A 2 7.38 12.99 20.10
CA GLU A 2 6.60 11.82 20.56
C GLU A 2 6.12 10.91 19.42
N ARG A 3 5.62 11.48 18.31
CA ARG A 3 5.13 10.67 17.17
C ARG A 3 6.23 9.90 16.43
N HIS A 4 7.44 10.42 16.40
CA HIS A 4 8.58 9.71 15.80
C HIS A 4 8.94 8.49 16.65
N SER A 5 8.90 8.61 17.97
CA SER A 5 9.15 7.49 18.90
C SER A 5 8.05 6.42 18.84
N GLU A 6 6.79 6.81 18.58
CA GLU A 6 5.70 5.84 18.37
C GLU A 6 5.91 5.06 17.06
N SER A 7 6.16 5.73 15.96
CA SER A 7 6.42 5.08 14.68
C SER A 7 7.65 4.17 14.71
N GLU A 8 8.70 4.54 15.43
CA GLU A 8 9.87 3.69 15.65
C GLU A 8 9.53 2.43 16.44
N ARG A 9 8.74 2.57 17.50
CA ARG A 9 8.27 1.44 18.30
C ARG A 9 7.38 0.52 17.47
N ASP A 10 6.44 1.06 16.71
CA ASP A 10 5.52 0.28 15.88
C ASP A 10 6.29 -0.47 14.77
N SER A 11 7.27 0.17 14.14
CA SER A 11 8.14 -0.51 13.17
C SER A 11 8.97 -1.62 13.81
N GLN A 12 9.39 -1.48 15.06
CA GLN A 12 10.07 -2.55 15.77
C GLN A 12 9.12 -3.73 16.05
N VAL A 13 7.87 -3.46 16.44
CA VAL A 13 6.83 -4.48 16.62
C VAL A 13 6.53 -5.20 15.30
N SER A 14 6.48 -4.48 14.18
CA SER A 14 6.32 -5.05 12.85
C SER A 14 7.44 -6.05 12.52
N ILE A 15 8.71 -5.65 12.71
CA ILE A 15 9.88 -6.52 12.49
C ILE A 15 9.82 -7.76 13.39
N GLU A 16 9.55 -7.58 14.68
CA GLU A 16 9.44 -8.68 15.63
C GLU A 16 8.29 -9.65 15.31
N SER A 17 7.18 -9.13 14.77
CA SER A 17 6.07 -9.98 14.32
C SER A 17 6.49 -10.91 13.19
N SER A 18 7.33 -10.44 12.25
CA SER A 18 7.90 -11.25 11.18
C SER A 18 8.77 -12.39 11.71
N TRP A 19 9.60 -12.11 12.72
CA TRP A 19 10.43 -13.14 13.37
C TRP A 19 9.60 -14.19 14.10
N LYS A 20 8.55 -13.76 14.81
CA LYS A 20 7.65 -14.66 15.54
C LYS A 20 6.96 -15.68 14.63
N VAL A 21 6.60 -15.28 13.41
CA VAL A 21 6.01 -16.17 12.42
C VAL A 21 7.05 -16.87 11.55
N LYS A 22 8.34 -16.70 11.84
CA LYS A 22 9.47 -17.36 11.16
C LYS A 22 9.53 -17.09 9.66
N ASN A 23 9.32 -15.84 9.25
CA ASN A 23 9.63 -15.43 7.89
C ASN A 23 11.14 -15.57 7.60
N GLU A 24 11.49 -16.05 6.42
CA GLU A 24 12.87 -16.30 6.01
C GLU A 24 13.56 -15.08 5.40
N PHE A 25 12.84 -13.96 5.23
CA PHE A 25 13.37 -12.69 4.72
C PHE A 25 13.63 -11.70 5.88
N SER A 26 14.56 -10.78 5.65
CA SER A 26 14.81 -9.66 6.55
C SER A 26 13.99 -8.43 6.15
N ILE A 27 13.56 -7.65 7.14
CA ILE A 27 12.89 -6.37 6.92
C ILE A 27 13.89 -5.26 7.19
N ASN A 28 14.08 -4.41 6.18
CA ASN A 28 14.90 -3.21 6.30
C ASN A 28 14.02 -1.98 6.52
N ARG A 29 14.44 -1.09 7.41
CA ARG A 29 13.78 0.19 7.58
C ARG A 29 14.10 1.09 6.40
N TYR A 30 13.06 1.69 5.85
CA TYR A 30 13.16 2.75 4.87
C TYR A 30 12.95 4.11 5.54
N GLU A 31 13.74 5.09 5.18
CA GLU A 31 13.61 6.43 5.75
C GLU A 31 12.38 7.12 5.14
N ALA A 32 11.34 7.28 5.95
CA ALA A 32 10.08 7.88 5.53
C ALA A 32 10.24 9.38 5.20
N SER A 33 9.41 9.86 4.29
CA SER A 33 9.19 11.30 4.10
C SER A 33 8.54 11.89 5.35
N THR A 34 8.96 13.08 5.72
CA THR A 34 8.51 13.77 6.94
C THR A 34 8.12 15.20 6.61
N PRO A 35 7.40 15.92 7.49
CA PRO A 35 7.03 17.32 7.25
C PRO A 35 8.22 18.26 6.99
N LYS A 36 9.45 17.80 7.27
CA LYS A 36 10.66 18.58 7.04
C LYS A 36 11.17 18.51 5.60
N ASN A 37 10.95 17.40 4.92
CA ASN A 37 11.50 17.15 3.58
C ASN A 37 10.45 16.89 2.50
N THR A 38 9.20 16.59 2.86
CA THR A 38 8.14 16.23 1.91
C THR A 38 7.91 17.31 0.84
N ILE A 39 7.87 18.58 1.24
CA ILE A 39 7.62 19.68 0.29
C ILE A 39 8.75 19.82 -0.73
N ASP A 40 9.99 19.63 -0.31
CA ASP A 40 11.15 19.72 -1.20
C ASP A 40 11.19 18.48 -2.13
N GLN A 41 10.85 17.31 -1.61
CA GLN A 41 10.69 16.09 -2.42
C GLN A 41 9.58 16.24 -3.46
N MET A 42 8.41 16.78 -3.10
CA MET A 42 7.34 17.05 -4.07
C MET A 42 7.80 17.96 -5.21
N LYS A 43 8.57 19.02 -4.89
CA LYS A 43 9.14 19.91 -5.92
C LYS A 43 10.19 19.21 -6.78
N GLU A 44 11.04 18.38 -6.17
CA GLU A 44 12.07 17.63 -6.88
C GLU A 44 11.47 16.69 -7.93
N PHE A 45 10.33 16.06 -7.59
CA PHE A 45 9.62 15.13 -8.47
C PHE A 45 8.50 15.78 -9.30
N ASP A 46 8.34 17.10 -9.23
CA ASP A 46 7.26 17.87 -9.91
C ASP A 46 5.84 17.34 -9.61
N ILE A 47 5.58 17.05 -8.32
CA ILE A 47 4.33 16.48 -7.84
C ILE A 47 3.44 17.54 -7.22
N ASP A 48 2.22 17.64 -7.72
CA ASP A 48 1.16 18.45 -7.15
C ASP A 48 0.12 17.60 -6.40
N TRP A 49 -0.21 18.02 -5.16
CA TRP A 49 -1.25 17.35 -4.40
C TRP A 49 -2.64 17.77 -4.87
N ASN A 50 -3.33 16.88 -5.58
CA ASN A 50 -4.65 17.15 -6.16
C ASN A 50 -5.81 16.40 -5.46
N TYR A 51 -5.53 15.65 -4.39
CA TYR A 51 -6.57 14.92 -3.67
C TYR A 51 -7.38 15.87 -2.76
N PRO A 52 -8.73 15.84 -2.78
CA PRO A 52 -9.53 16.80 -2.01
C PRO A 52 -9.41 16.58 -0.51
N TRP A 53 -9.27 17.68 0.25
CA TRP A 53 -9.31 17.65 1.71
C TRP A 53 -10.73 17.75 2.27
N GLN A 54 -11.68 18.27 1.47
CA GLN A 54 -13.08 18.43 1.83
C GLN A 54 -13.97 18.09 0.63
N GLY A 55 -15.16 17.59 0.92
CA GLY A 55 -16.18 17.35 -0.10
C GLY A 55 -15.83 16.23 -1.07
N LYS A 56 -16.20 16.43 -2.32
CA LYS A 56 -16.01 15.48 -3.42
C LYS A 56 -15.52 16.22 -4.66
N VAL A 57 -14.62 15.60 -5.38
CA VAL A 57 -14.10 16.07 -6.67
C VAL A 57 -14.35 15.00 -7.72
N HIS A 58 -14.89 15.40 -8.86
CA HIS A 58 -15.02 14.52 -10.00
C HIS A 58 -13.68 14.47 -10.76
N ASP A 59 -13.09 13.30 -10.81
CA ASP A 59 -11.87 13.06 -11.56
C ASP A 59 -12.24 12.69 -13.01
N PHE A 60 -12.10 13.64 -13.89
CA PHE A 60 -12.47 13.45 -15.31
C PHE A 60 -11.54 12.47 -16.04
N ALA A 61 -10.31 12.27 -15.57
CA ALA A 61 -9.37 11.35 -16.18
C ALA A 61 -9.76 9.88 -15.94
N SER A 62 -10.18 9.57 -14.71
CA SER A 62 -10.62 8.21 -14.34
C SER A 62 -12.13 8.00 -14.40
N GLY A 63 -12.93 9.07 -14.51
CA GLY A 63 -14.39 9.03 -14.40
C GLY A 63 -14.90 8.77 -12.98
N LEU A 64 -14.04 8.75 -11.98
CA LEU A 64 -14.38 8.45 -10.60
C LEU A 64 -14.66 9.72 -9.79
N ILE A 65 -15.42 9.55 -8.70
CA ILE A 65 -15.62 10.60 -7.71
C ILE A 65 -14.64 10.37 -6.56
N LYS A 66 -13.65 11.25 -6.45
CA LYS A 66 -12.74 11.30 -5.30
C LYS A 66 -13.48 11.94 -4.13
N SER A 67 -13.67 11.22 -3.04
CA SER A 67 -14.23 11.75 -1.79
C SER A 67 -13.10 12.04 -0.82
N ALA A 68 -13.19 13.18 -0.14
CA ALA A 68 -12.22 13.52 0.89
C ALA A 68 -12.16 12.42 1.95
N TYR A 69 -10.95 12.05 2.29
CA TYR A 69 -10.70 11.19 3.45
C TYR A 69 -10.52 12.08 4.68
N GLN A 70 -11.35 11.86 5.69
CA GLN A 70 -11.23 12.63 6.92
C GLN A 70 -9.94 12.25 7.64
N THR A 71 -9.08 13.24 7.86
CA THR A 71 -7.84 13.08 8.60
C THR A 71 -7.61 14.31 9.48
N ALA A 72 -7.16 14.07 10.71
CA ALA A 72 -6.78 15.15 11.62
C ALA A 72 -5.42 15.78 11.21
N ASN A 73 -4.64 15.10 10.38
CA ASN A 73 -3.31 15.54 9.96
C ASN A 73 -3.10 15.35 8.45
N PRO A 74 -3.50 16.33 7.61
CA PRO A 74 -3.27 16.29 6.17
C PRO A 74 -1.79 16.13 5.79
N LYS A 75 -0.89 16.78 6.54
CA LYS A 75 0.55 16.71 6.26
C LYS A 75 1.09 15.27 6.39
N ALA A 76 0.73 14.56 7.46
CA ALA A 76 1.15 13.17 7.62
C ALA A 76 0.65 12.26 6.48
N ARG A 77 -0.49 12.61 5.87
CA ARG A 77 -0.99 11.89 4.70
C ARG A 77 -0.15 12.13 3.46
N ILE A 78 0.28 13.36 3.24
CA ILE A 78 1.20 13.70 2.15
C ILE A 78 2.55 13.01 2.39
N ASP A 79 3.06 13.04 3.63
CA ASP A 79 4.32 12.37 4.00
C ASP A 79 4.25 10.85 3.72
N CYS A 80 3.14 10.20 4.08
CA CYS A 80 2.92 8.79 3.78
C CYS A 80 2.90 8.53 2.25
N ALA A 81 2.13 9.32 1.50
CA ALA A 81 2.05 9.19 0.05
C ALA A 81 3.44 9.38 -0.62
N MET A 82 4.22 10.37 -0.17
CA MET A 82 5.57 10.60 -0.68
C MET A 82 6.53 9.46 -0.33
N SER A 83 6.38 8.84 0.85
CA SER A 83 7.18 7.66 1.21
C SER A 83 6.91 6.50 0.26
N HIS A 84 5.63 6.23 -0.06
CA HIS A 84 5.26 5.22 -1.03
C HIS A 84 5.75 5.58 -2.45
N PHE A 85 5.59 6.83 -2.87
CA PHE A 85 6.06 7.29 -4.18
C PHE A 85 7.56 7.04 -4.37
N ARG A 86 8.39 7.37 -3.36
CA ARG A 86 9.83 7.11 -3.39
C ARG A 86 10.15 5.61 -3.47
N LEU A 87 9.42 4.77 -2.72
CA LEU A 87 9.56 3.31 -2.81
C LEU A 87 9.17 2.77 -4.19
N TRP A 88 8.17 3.37 -4.86
CA TRP A 88 7.83 3.01 -6.24
C TRP A 88 8.94 3.41 -7.21
N THR A 89 9.53 4.61 -7.03
CA THR A 89 10.68 5.06 -7.82
C THR A 89 11.85 4.10 -7.64
N ASP A 90 12.22 3.76 -6.41
CA ASP A 90 13.30 2.83 -6.12
C ASP A 90 13.03 1.43 -6.71
N CYS A 91 11.81 0.93 -6.61
CA CYS A 91 11.41 -0.37 -7.19
C CYS A 91 11.60 -0.37 -8.72
N TYR A 92 11.17 0.70 -9.38
CA TYR A 92 11.32 0.86 -10.83
C TYR A 92 12.80 0.99 -11.25
N ASP A 93 13.55 1.86 -10.59
CA ASP A 93 14.93 2.16 -10.93
C ASP A 93 15.88 0.98 -10.68
N ILE A 94 15.65 0.24 -9.59
CA ILE A 94 16.45 -0.96 -9.23
C ILE A 94 16.03 -2.16 -10.08
N GLY A 95 14.80 -2.20 -10.58
CA GLY A 95 14.26 -3.30 -11.37
C GLY A 95 14.06 -4.59 -10.57
N GLN A 96 13.69 -4.47 -9.29
CA GLN A 96 13.46 -5.61 -8.38
C GLN A 96 12.06 -5.53 -7.74
N ASP A 97 11.50 -6.69 -7.45
CA ASP A 97 10.23 -6.79 -6.72
C ASP A 97 10.41 -6.36 -5.26
N PHE A 98 9.51 -5.52 -4.77
CA PHE A 98 9.53 -5.01 -3.40
C PHE A 98 8.36 -5.57 -2.60
N LEU A 99 8.61 -6.03 -1.38
CA LEU A 99 7.61 -6.17 -0.33
C LEU A 99 7.61 -4.88 0.49
N ILE A 100 6.59 -4.07 0.34
CA ILE A 100 6.43 -2.79 1.03
C ILE A 100 5.51 -2.98 2.23
N LEU A 101 5.97 -2.51 3.39
CA LEU A 101 5.27 -2.58 4.66
C LEU A 101 5.15 -1.18 5.26
N GLU A 102 3.96 -0.79 5.71
CA GLU A 102 3.82 0.37 6.60
C GLU A 102 4.39 0.05 7.99
N HIS A 103 4.75 1.07 8.73
CA HIS A 103 5.41 0.93 10.04
C HIS A 103 4.59 0.14 11.07
N ASP A 104 3.27 0.14 10.94
CA ASP A 104 2.31 -0.55 11.81
C ASP A 104 1.81 -1.89 11.23
N ALA A 105 2.38 -2.36 10.13
CA ALA A 105 2.06 -3.67 9.59
C ALA A 105 2.41 -4.78 10.59
N TYR A 106 1.54 -5.77 10.75
CA TYR A 106 1.74 -6.86 11.69
C TYR A 106 1.52 -8.21 11.01
N PHE A 107 2.52 -9.09 11.06
CA PHE A 107 2.42 -10.44 10.52
C PHE A 107 1.65 -11.35 11.48
N THR A 108 0.47 -11.79 11.06
CA THR A 108 -0.34 -12.77 11.80
C THR A 108 0.02 -14.21 11.44
N THR A 109 0.56 -14.41 10.24
CA THR A 109 1.01 -15.71 9.72
C THR A 109 2.30 -15.53 8.91
N GLY A 110 3.10 -16.60 8.81
CA GLY A 110 4.31 -16.57 8.00
C GLY A 110 4.00 -16.52 6.50
N LEU A 111 4.74 -15.69 5.79
CA LEU A 111 4.73 -15.62 4.33
C LEU A 111 5.77 -16.60 3.81
N LYS A 112 5.34 -17.82 3.47
CA LYS A 112 6.21 -18.89 3.00
C LYS A 112 6.78 -18.57 1.60
N GLN A 113 8.01 -19.03 1.33
CA GLN A 113 8.67 -18.84 0.05
C GLN A 113 7.80 -19.30 -1.13
N SER A 114 7.14 -20.46 -1.02
CA SER A 114 6.24 -20.94 -2.09
C SER A 114 5.08 -19.99 -2.40
N LYS A 115 4.61 -19.23 -1.41
CA LYS A 115 3.59 -18.20 -1.64
C LYS A 115 4.16 -16.96 -2.29
N ILE A 116 5.37 -16.56 -1.89
CA ILE A 116 6.10 -15.47 -2.56
C ILE A 116 6.31 -15.85 -4.02
N ASP A 117 6.79 -17.04 -4.30
CA ASP A 117 7.02 -17.53 -5.67
C ASP A 117 5.74 -17.53 -6.51
N ALA A 118 4.61 -17.96 -5.94
CA ALA A 118 3.31 -17.95 -6.61
C ALA A 118 2.82 -16.51 -6.89
N ILE A 119 3.04 -15.58 -5.96
CA ILE A 119 2.73 -14.17 -6.13
C ILE A 119 3.58 -13.56 -7.25
N LEU A 120 4.88 -13.79 -7.23
CA LEU A 120 5.81 -13.27 -8.23
C LEU A 120 5.58 -13.88 -9.62
N ALA A 121 5.18 -15.14 -9.70
CA ALA A 121 4.79 -15.80 -10.95
C ALA A 121 3.41 -15.37 -11.48
N SER A 122 2.62 -14.66 -10.69
CA SER A 122 1.28 -14.19 -11.12
C SER A 122 1.38 -13.08 -12.16
N ARG A 123 0.27 -12.87 -12.89
CA ARG A 123 0.12 -11.79 -13.88
C ARG A 123 -0.05 -10.40 -13.28
N PHE A 124 -0.17 -10.31 -11.96
CA PHE A 124 -0.44 -9.06 -11.27
C PHE A 124 0.87 -8.35 -10.90
N ASP A 125 0.86 -7.03 -10.93
CA ASP A 125 2.04 -6.21 -10.70
C ASP A 125 2.00 -5.47 -9.35
N VAL A 126 0.79 -5.28 -8.79
CA VAL A 126 0.57 -4.72 -7.45
C VAL A 126 -0.33 -5.67 -6.68
N ILE A 127 0.18 -6.32 -5.65
CA ILE A 127 -0.51 -7.39 -4.95
C ILE A 127 -0.61 -7.06 -3.46
N GLY A 128 -1.82 -6.74 -2.98
CA GLY A 128 -2.08 -6.57 -1.55
C GLY A 128 -1.99 -7.92 -0.83
N ILE A 129 -1.33 -7.95 0.32
CA ILE A 129 -1.25 -9.11 1.20
C ILE A 129 -1.91 -8.88 2.56
N ASN A 130 -2.64 -7.78 2.68
CA ASN A 130 -3.39 -7.43 3.88
C ASN A 130 -4.63 -8.33 4.05
N ASN A 131 -5.02 -8.51 5.32
CA ASN A 131 -6.36 -8.97 5.62
C ASN A 131 -7.38 -7.87 5.23
N PRO A 132 -8.34 -8.12 4.34
CA PRO A 132 -9.31 -7.10 3.91
C PRO A 132 -10.35 -6.73 4.98
N LEU A 133 -10.49 -7.52 6.06
CA LEU A 133 -11.45 -7.25 7.12
C LEU A 133 -11.17 -5.89 7.79
N GLY A 134 -12.18 -5.02 7.79
CA GLY A 134 -12.08 -3.68 8.36
C GLY A 134 -11.39 -2.63 7.48
N ALA A 135 -10.72 -3.03 6.41
CA ALA A 135 -9.94 -2.12 5.57
C ALA A 135 -10.76 -1.38 4.50
N THR A 136 -11.88 -1.92 4.08
CA THR A 136 -12.75 -1.32 3.06
C THR A 136 -14.23 -1.36 3.45
N ARG A 137 -15.04 -0.53 2.78
CA ARG A 137 -16.49 -0.73 2.78
C ARG A 137 -16.81 -2.08 2.13
N LYS A 138 -17.70 -2.88 2.68
CA LYS A 138 -18.00 -4.26 2.26
C LYS A 138 -16.84 -5.25 2.48
N SER A 139 -15.99 -4.98 3.47
CA SER A 139 -14.81 -5.79 3.77
C SER A 139 -15.13 -7.26 4.04
N GLN A 140 -16.30 -7.57 4.63
CA GLN A 140 -16.72 -8.94 4.84
C GLN A 140 -16.94 -9.68 3.51
N GLN A 141 -17.65 -9.07 2.56
CA GLN A 141 -17.85 -9.67 1.22
C GLN A 141 -16.53 -9.86 0.47
N TYR A 142 -15.60 -8.91 0.62
CA TYR A 142 -14.27 -9.02 0.06
C TYR A 142 -13.53 -10.23 0.64
N TYR A 143 -13.54 -10.35 1.95
CA TYR A 143 -12.91 -11.46 2.67
C TYR A 143 -13.53 -12.81 2.27
N ASP A 144 -14.86 -12.91 2.24
CA ASP A 144 -15.57 -14.16 1.89
C ASP A 144 -15.23 -14.63 0.47
N GLN A 145 -15.12 -13.70 -0.49
CA GLN A 145 -14.68 -14.02 -1.85
C GLN A 145 -13.24 -14.54 -1.88
N MET A 146 -12.34 -13.93 -1.12
CA MET A 146 -10.96 -14.41 -1.01
C MET A 146 -10.90 -15.82 -0.41
N GLN A 147 -11.64 -16.07 0.67
CA GLN A 147 -11.64 -17.37 1.35
C GLN A 147 -12.27 -18.49 0.48
N SER A 148 -13.24 -18.16 -0.33
CA SER A 148 -13.93 -19.14 -1.21
C SER A 148 -13.12 -19.50 -2.45
N SER A 149 -12.08 -18.74 -2.78
CA SER A 149 -11.25 -18.97 -3.97
C SER A 149 -10.25 -20.10 -3.75
N LYS A 150 -10.00 -20.85 -4.83
CA LYS A 150 -8.92 -21.84 -4.90
C LYS A 150 -7.61 -21.22 -5.41
N ASN A 151 -7.65 -20.00 -5.95
CA ASN A 151 -6.48 -19.33 -6.47
C ASN A 151 -5.72 -18.63 -5.33
N GLU A 152 -4.42 -18.69 -5.34
CA GLU A 152 -3.58 -18.02 -4.34
C GLU A 152 -3.51 -16.51 -4.53
N VAL A 153 -3.61 -16.04 -5.77
CA VAL A 153 -3.63 -14.62 -6.14
C VAL A 153 -4.88 -14.35 -6.96
N LEU A 154 -5.62 -13.32 -6.60
CA LEU A 154 -6.93 -12.98 -7.13
C LEU A 154 -6.96 -11.57 -7.68
N ASP A 155 -7.82 -11.35 -8.69
CA ASP A 155 -8.25 -10.00 -9.01
C ASP A 155 -8.99 -9.39 -7.80
N VAL A 156 -8.89 -8.05 -7.65
CA VAL A 156 -9.73 -7.34 -6.70
C VAL A 156 -11.21 -7.59 -7.01
N PRO A 157 -12.05 -7.89 -6.00
CA PRO A 157 -13.41 -8.31 -6.24
C PRO A 157 -14.29 -7.18 -6.79
N ILE A 158 -15.29 -7.58 -7.58
CA ILE A 158 -16.38 -6.73 -8.03
C ILE A 158 -17.57 -7.02 -7.13
N ILE A 159 -17.91 -6.09 -6.24
CA ILE A 159 -18.91 -6.31 -5.19
C ILE A 159 -20.14 -5.41 -5.36
N ASP A 160 -20.03 -4.33 -6.12
CA ASP A 160 -21.14 -3.41 -6.31
C ASP A 160 -21.87 -3.61 -7.65
N ALA A 161 -23.07 -3.02 -7.71
CA ALA A 161 -23.95 -3.17 -8.88
C ALA A 161 -23.43 -2.43 -10.14
N PHE A 162 -22.39 -1.62 -10.01
CA PHE A 162 -21.83 -0.85 -11.13
C PHE A 162 -20.68 -1.59 -11.83
N ASN A 163 -20.38 -2.81 -11.40
CA ASN A 163 -19.33 -3.65 -11.97
C ASN A 163 -17.93 -3.02 -11.91
N ILE A 164 -17.69 -2.17 -10.91
CA ILE A 164 -16.42 -1.50 -10.69
C ILE A 164 -15.58 -2.36 -9.73
N PRO A 165 -14.33 -2.71 -10.10
CA PRO A 165 -13.43 -3.40 -9.18
C PRO A 165 -13.19 -2.58 -7.90
N GLN A 166 -13.13 -3.27 -6.77
CA GLN A 166 -12.72 -2.64 -5.52
C GLN A 166 -11.24 -2.25 -5.59
N GLY A 167 -10.83 -1.28 -4.78
CA GLY A 167 -9.41 -1.01 -4.57
C GLY A 167 -8.74 -2.11 -3.76
N LEU A 168 -7.43 -2.09 -3.66
CA LEU A 168 -6.69 -2.92 -2.70
C LEU A 168 -7.20 -2.62 -1.28
N ALA A 169 -7.32 -3.68 -0.47
CA ALA A 169 -7.82 -3.57 0.89
C ALA A 169 -6.72 -3.06 1.83
N GLY A 170 -6.53 -1.76 1.85
CA GLY A 170 -5.44 -1.11 2.59
C GLY A 170 -4.08 -1.25 1.87
N ASN A 171 -3.13 -0.47 2.31
CA ASN A 171 -1.76 -0.42 1.77
C ASN A 171 -0.69 -0.71 2.83
N SER A 172 -1.09 -1.26 3.98
CA SER A 172 -0.14 -1.60 5.06
C SER A 172 0.87 -2.68 4.66
N ALA A 173 0.52 -3.54 3.71
CA ALA A 173 1.43 -4.55 3.17
C ALA A 173 1.04 -4.93 1.72
N TYR A 174 1.97 -4.78 0.79
CA TYR A 174 1.77 -5.20 -0.60
C TYR A 174 3.10 -5.53 -1.28
N ILE A 175 3.02 -6.39 -2.29
CA ILE A 175 4.14 -6.68 -3.19
C ILE A 175 3.97 -5.83 -4.45
N LEU A 176 5.04 -5.18 -4.85
CA LEU A 176 5.13 -4.31 -6.01
C LEU A 176 6.21 -4.84 -6.95
N LYS A 177 5.86 -5.07 -8.21
CA LYS A 177 6.81 -5.38 -9.28
C LYS A 177 7.22 -4.09 -10.02
N PRO A 178 8.37 -4.07 -10.70
CA PRO A 178 8.83 -2.89 -11.46
C PRO A 178 7.79 -2.37 -12.47
N GLU A 179 7.08 -3.26 -13.16
CA GLU A 179 6.03 -2.88 -14.10
C GLU A 179 4.82 -2.23 -13.40
N GLY A 180 4.51 -2.67 -12.18
CA GLY A 180 3.50 -2.05 -11.33
C GLY A 180 3.95 -0.67 -10.86
N ALA A 181 5.21 -0.53 -10.47
CA ALA A 181 5.81 0.72 -10.07
C ALA A 181 5.77 1.75 -11.22
N GLU A 182 6.17 1.37 -12.43
CA GLU A 182 6.08 2.21 -13.63
C GLU A 182 4.66 2.73 -13.87
N ARG A 183 3.65 1.84 -13.75
CA ARG A 183 2.25 2.23 -13.95
C ARG A 183 1.75 3.19 -12.87
N LEU A 184 2.13 2.98 -11.61
CA LEU A 184 1.77 3.87 -10.51
C LEU A 184 2.42 5.25 -10.67
N LEU A 185 3.70 5.31 -11.03
CA LEU A 185 4.43 6.56 -11.27
C LEU A 185 3.84 7.39 -12.42
N ARG A 186 3.28 6.74 -13.45
CA ARG A 186 2.61 7.44 -14.55
C ARG A 186 1.25 8.05 -14.19
N LEU A 187 0.69 7.70 -13.03
CA LEU A 187 -0.60 8.20 -12.55
C LEU A 187 -0.47 9.40 -11.62
N VAL A 188 0.74 9.72 -11.18
CA VAL A 188 1.08 10.85 -10.32
C VAL A 188 1.59 12.00 -11.14
#